data_a1f75a84cc9cd9c81490028bf81853e3
#
_entry.id   a1f75a84cc9cd9c81490028bf81853e3
#
_cell.length_a   1.000
_cell.length_b   1.000
_cell.length_c   1.000
_cell.angle_alpha   90.00
_cell.angle_beta   90.00
_cell.angle_gamma   90.00
#
_symmetry.space_group_name_H-M   'P 1'
#
loop_
_entity.id
_entity.type
_entity.pdbx_description
1 polymer ?
#
loop_
_entity_poly.entity_id
_entity_poly.type
_entity_poly.pdbx_seq_one_letter_code
_entity_poly.pdbx_strand_id
1 'polypeptide(L)'
;MERIYGLLGRTLGHSWSVPIHEALGCKGYRLIELEPQALGGFLRRGDIGGLNVTIPYKRDVMPFCDVIDPAAEAIGSVNTLVRRDGALYGYNTDIDGFLYMLRQAGISLRGKKVLILGSGGASRTVRAAAGQEGAREIVVVSRSGADSYEDLPERHADAEVLVNTTPVGMWPRLEERPVDLRLLPGLTDVADVIYNPGRTELLLQAEELGLRRAGGLSMLVHQAKRAEELFFDKSIPDGETERIAAKLRRDMTNLVLVGMPGSGKTTVGRELSRLSGRPFVDLDEEIVKRAGRPIPEIFAREGEGAFRRLEHEVLTAVCAGSGQVIATGGGAVLSSENRSAMRRTGRVYRLLRRLGGLPTEGRPLSRAGDLAEMERARGPLYAAAADADIWNGGGPEEAAGQIWRDLLG
;
A
#
# COMPACT_ATOMS: atom_id res chain seq x y z
N MET A 1 12.91 -31.44 -19.39
CA MET A 1 12.21 -30.17 -19.76
C MET A 1 12.26 -29.24 -18.59
N GLU A 2 12.52 -27.95 -18.85
CA GLU A 2 12.49 -26.93 -17.83
C GLU A 2 11.03 -26.73 -17.36
N ARG A 3 10.79 -26.77 -16.04
CA ARG A 3 9.45 -26.63 -15.48
C ARG A 3 9.01 -25.18 -15.44
N ILE A 4 7.73 -24.94 -15.69
CA ILE A 4 7.12 -23.62 -15.68
C ILE A 4 6.69 -23.26 -14.25
N TYR A 5 7.18 -22.08 -13.78
CA TYR A 5 6.72 -21.43 -12.55
C TYR A 5 6.24 -20.02 -12.89
N GLY A 6 5.13 -19.58 -12.30
CA GLY A 6 4.65 -18.25 -12.60
C GLY A 6 3.30 -17.88 -11.97
N LEU A 7 2.91 -16.61 -12.19
CA LEU A 7 1.59 -16.09 -11.86
C LEU A 7 0.69 -16.18 -13.08
N LEU A 8 -0.40 -16.91 -12.96
CA LEU A 8 -1.43 -17.07 -13.98
C LEU A 8 -2.60 -16.11 -13.73
N GLY A 9 -2.92 -15.30 -14.71
CA GLY A 9 -4.06 -14.38 -14.68
C GLY A 9 -4.48 -13.96 -16.09
N ARG A 10 -5.48 -13.08 -16.19
CA ARG A 10 -5.89 -12.55 -17.49
C ARG A 10 -5.09 -11.30 -17.86
N THR A 11 -4.92 -10.39 -16.91
CA THR A 11 -4.13 -9.16 -17.04
C THR A 11 -3.36 -8.95 -15.75
N LEU A 12 -2.04 -8.91 -15.81
CA LEU A 12 -1.18 -8.97 -14.64
C LEU A 12 -0.42 -7.66 -14.37
N GLY A 13 -0.38 -6.74 -15.35
CA GLY A 13 0.15 -5.38 -15.21
C GLY A 13 1.41 -5.28 -14.35
N HIS A 14 1.34 -4.51 -13.27
CA HIS A 14 2.43 -4.31 -12.31
C HIS A 14 2.30 -5.26 -11.12
N SER A 15 2.72 -6.50 -11.28
CA SER A 15 2.71 -7.50 -10.21
C SER A 15 4.04 -7.58 -9.47
N TRP A 16 4.00 -7.59 -8.13
CA TRP A 16 5.16 -7.83 -7.27
C TRP A 16 5.50 -9.31 -7.10
N SER A 17 4.72 -10.22 -7.72
CA SER A 17 4.95 -11.66 -7.58
C SER A 17 6.32 -12.09 -8.08
N VAL A 18 6.79 -11.57 -9.23
CA VAL A 18 8.10 -11.94 -9.78
C VAL A 18 9.23 -11.61 -8.79
N PRO A 19 9.43 -10.37 -8.33
CA PRO A 19 10.51 -10.06 -7.39
C PRO A 19 10.37 -10.78 -6.04
N ILE A 20 9.16 -11.10 -5.60
CA ILE A 20 8.95 -11.89 -4.37
C ILE A 20 9.43 -13.32 -4.56
N HIS A 21 9.00 -14.01 -5.61
CA HIS A 21 9.37 -15.39 -5.88
C HIS A 21 10.86 -15.54 -6.20
N GLU A 22 11.46 -14.59 -6.92
CA GLU A 22 12.91 -14.55 -7.12
C GLU A 22 13.68 -14.40 -5.80
N ALA A 23 13.21 -13.54 -4.90
CA ALA A 23 13.80 -13.36 -3.57
C ALA A 23 13.64 -14.60 -2.67
N LEU A 24 12.62 -15.44 -2.91
CA LEU A 24 12.40 -16.75 -2.26
C LEU A 24 13.20 -17.88 -2.92
N GLY A 25 13.86 -17.61 -4.05
CA GLY A 25 14.76 -18.55 -4.74
C GLY A 25 14.20 -19.19 -6.01
N CYS A 26 12.99 -18.87 -6.44
CA CYS A 26 12.42 -19.35 -7.70
C CYS A 26 12.93 -18.52 -8.89
N LYS A 27 14.10 -18.87 -9.40
CA LYS A 27 14.63 -18.25 -10.63
C LYS A 27 13.79 -18.63 -11.84
N GLY A 28 13.44 -17.65 -12.66
CA GLY A 28 12.63 -17.85 -13.86
C GLY A 28 11.11 -17.87 -13.61
N TYR A 29 10.66 -17.43 -12.41
CA TYR A 29 9.26 -17.16 -12.17
C TYR A 29 8.77 -16.02 -13.07
N ARG A 30 7.62 -16.20 -13.75
CA ARG A 30 7.14 -15.27 -14.78
C ARG A 30 5.66 -14.99 -14.70
N LEU A 31 5.23 -13.88 -15.32
CA LEU A 31 3.81 -13.57 -15.52
C LEU A 31 3.29 -14.35 -16.73
N ILE A 32 2.12 -14.96 -16.58
CA ILE A 32 1.47 -15.78 -17.59
C ILE A 32 0.06 -15.25 -17.78
N GLU A 33 -0.11 -14.44 -18.83
CA GLU A 33 -1.39 -13.88 -19.21
C GLU A 33 -2.06 -14.77 -20.23
N LEU A 34 -3.29 -15.22 -19.95
CA LEU A 34 -4.07 -16.05 -20.83
C LEU A 34 -5.51 -15.55 -20.97
N GLU A 35 -6.07 -15.69 -22.16
CA GLU A 35 -7.52 -15.57 -22.34
C GLU A 35 -8.21 -16.86 -21.87
N PRO A 36 -9.49 -16.80 -21.43
CA PRO A 36 -10.21 -17.94 -20.83
C PRO A 36 -10.20 -19.21 -21.67
N GLN A 37 -10.25 -19.06 -23.00
CA GLN A 37 -10.27 -20.19 -23.94
C GLN A 37 -8.97 -21.00 -23.95
N ALA A 38 -7.84 -20.36 -23.63
CA ALA A 38 -6.53 -20.99 -23.61
C ALA A 38 -6.22 -21.73 -22.29
N LEU A 39 -6.99 -21.42 -21.22
CA LEU A 39 -6.73 -21.91 -19.86
C LEU A 39 -6.62 -23.44 -19.79
N GLY A 40 -7.63 -24.16 -20.32
CA GLY A 40 -7.66 -25.62 -20.24
C GLY A 40 -6.53 -26.28 -21.01
N GLY A 41 -6.19 -25.76 -22.19
CA GLY A 41 -5.04 -26.25 -22.98
C GLY A 41 -3.72 -26.06 -22.26
N PHE A 42 -3.55 -24.89 -21.63
CA PHE A 42 -2.35 -24.59 -20.85
C PHE A 42 -2.21 -25.49 -19.61
N LEU A 43 -3.27 -25.70 -18.84
CA LEU A 43 -3.23 -26.49 -17.60
C LEU A 43 -2.99 -27.99 -17.82
N ARG A 44 -3.29 -28.50 -19.01
CA ARG A 44 -3.00 -29.92 -19.38
C ARG A 44 -1.53 -30.17 -19.74
N ARG A 45 -0.70 -29.11 -19.80
CA ARG A 45 0.74 -29.28 -20.11
C ARG A 45 1.46 -30.02 -18.98
N GLY A 46 2.34 -30.93 -19.36
CA GLY A 46 3.13 -31.71 -18.41
C GLY A 46 4.34 -30.99 -17.83
N ASP A 47 4.72 -29.84 -18.39
CA ASP A 47 5.89 -29.06 -18.00
C ASP A 47 5.59 -27.98 -16.91
N ILE A 48 4.37 -27.90 -16.39
CA ILE A 48 4.04 -27.07 -15.24
C ILE A 48 4.73 -27.62 -13.99
N GLY A 49 5.49 -26.78 -13.27
CA GLY A 49 6.03 -27.08 -11.95
C GLY A 49 5.13 -26.53 -10.84
N GLY A 50 4.85 -25.22 -10.89
CA GLY A 50 3.98 -24.55 -9.93
C GLY A 50 3.46 -23.22 -10.46
N LEU A 51 2.21 -22.89 -10.16
CA LEU A 51 1.58 -21.65 -10.58
C LEU A 51 0.84 -21.03 -9.41
N ASN A 52 1.04 -19.73 -9.20
CA ASN A 52 0.03 -18.95 -8.49
C ASN A 52 -1.06 -18.54 -9.48
N VAL A 53 -2.29 -18.47 -8.99
CA VAL A 53 -3.47 -18.12 -9.79
C VAL A 53 -4.15 -16.88 -9.20
N THR A 54 -4.42 -15.90 -10.06
CA THR A 54 -5.16 -14.70 -9.66
C THR A 54 -6.42 -14.49 -10.50
N ILE A 55 -7.05 -13.34 -10.34
CA ILE A 55 -8.27 -12.97 -11.05
C ILE A 55 -8.11 -13.11 -12.57
N PRO A 56 -9.12 -13.68 -13.27
CA PRO A 56 -10.41 -14.19 -12.75
C PRO A 56 -10.37 -15.69 -12.41
N TYR A 57 -9.26 -16.40 -12.58
CA TYR A 57 -9.16 -17.85 -12.77
C TYR A 57 -9.18 -18.70 -11.50
N LYS A 58 -9.20 -18.12 -10.29
CA LYS A 58 -9.12 -18.89 -9.02
C LYS A 58 -10.20 -19.97 -8.85
N ARG A 59 -11.36 -19.82 -9.52
CA ARG A 59 -12.42 -20.85 -9.57
C ARG A 59 -12.31 -21.71 -10.82
N ASP A 60 -11.95 -21.11 -11.93
CA ASP A 60 -11.96 -21.75 -13.24
C ASP A 60 -10.87 -22.83 -13.36
N VAL A 61 -9.82 -22.76 -12.53
CA VAL A 61 -8.77 -23.79 -12.47
C VAL A 61 -9.18 -25.05 -11.69
N MET A 62 -10.19 -24.95 -10.81
CA MET A 62 -10.58 -26.06 -9.93
C MET A 62 -10.99 -27.33 -10.70
N PRO A 63 -11.78 -27.26 -11.80
CA PRO A 63 -12.14 -28.45 -12.57
C PRO A 63 -10.95 -29.17 -13.26
N PHE A 64 -9.79 -28.54 -13.32
CA PHE A 64 -8.57 -29.10 -13.91
C PHE A 64 -7.65 -29.73 -12.87
N CYS A 65 -7.93 -29.56 -11.57
CA CYS A 65 -7.17 -30.17 -10.49
C CYS A 65 -7.59 -31.64 -10.32
N ASP A 66 -6.61 -32.54 -10.26
CA ASP A 66 -6.85 -33.93 -9.92
C ASP A 66 -7.11 -34.12 -8.42
N VAL A 67 -6.50 -33.26 -7.60
CA VAL A 67 -6.67 -33.21 -6.15
C VAL A 67 -6.78 -31.76 -5.70
N ILE A 68 -7.77 -31.45 -4.88
CA ILE A 68 -7.91 -30.12 -4.25
C ILE A 68 -7.75 -30.29 -2.73
N ASP A 69 -6.92 -29.44 -2.15
CA ASP A 69 -6.77 -29.37 -0.70
C ASP A 69 -8.12 -29.06 -0.03
N PRO A 70 -8.50 -29.74 1.07
CA PRO A 70 -9.81 -29.57 1.69
C PRO A 70 -10.14 -28.12 2.08
N ALA A 71 -9.14 -27.33 2.50
CA ALA A 71 -9.34 -25.93 2.83
C ALA A 71 -9.65 -25.09 1.56
N ALA A 72 -8.94 -25.36 0.46
CA ALA A 72 -9.19 -24.70 -0.82
C ALA A 72 -10.56 -25.08 -1.40
N GLU A 73 -10.99 -26.31 -1.22
CA GLU A 73 -12.32 -26.81 -1.63
C GLU A 73 -13.43 -26.14 -0.84
N ALA A 74 -13.30 -26.07 0.49
CA ALA A 74 -14.26 -25.39 1.37
C ALA A 74 -14.41 -23.89 1.06
N ILE A 75 -13.33 -23.22 0.67
CA ILE A 75 -13.33 -21.82 0.23
C ILE A 75 -13.96 -21.68 -1.17
N GLY A 76 -13.89 -22.73 -2.00
CA GLY A 76 -14.28 -22.70 -3.41
C GLY A 76 -13.35 -21.82 -4.24
N SER A 77 -12.05 -21.83 -3.94
CA SER A 77 -11.05 -20.97 -4.60
C SER A 77 -9.65 -21.55 -4.47
N VAL A 78 -8.97 -21.74 -5.59
CA VAL A 78 -7.57 -22.18 -5.69
C VAL A 78 -6.72 -21.01 -6.16
N ASN A 79 -5.68 -20.67 -5.42
CA ASN A 79 -4.70 -19.65 -5.81
C ASN A 79 -3.30 -20.22 -6.08
N THR A 80 -3.09 -21.53 -5.85
CA THR A 80 -1.80 -22.19 -6.03
C THR A 80 -2.01 -23.55 -6.63
N LEU A 81 -1.31 -23.83 -7.73
CA LEU A 81 -1.32 -25.11 -8.45
C LEU A 81 0.08 -25.72 -8.42
N VAL A 82 0.18 -27.01 -8.16
CA VAL A 82 1.44 -27.77 -8.17
C VAL A 82 1.26 -29.06 -8.94
N ARG A 83 2.17 -29.38 -9.87
CA ARG A 83 2.17 -30.67 -10.56
C ARG A 83 3.19 -31.60 -9.94
N ARG A 84 2.70 -32.72 -9.39
CA ARG A 84 3.53 -33.81 -8.82
C ARG A 84 3.09 -35.16 -9.42
N ASP A 85 4.04 -35.96 -9.85
CA ASP A 85 3.79 -37.30 -10.39
C ASP A 85 2.68 -37.36 -11.46
N GLY A 86 2.63 -36.34 -12.30
CA GLY A 86 1.64 -36.22 -13.37
C GLY A 86 0.31 -35.59 -12.92
N ALA A 87 -0.04 -35.60 -11.64
CA ALA A 87 -1.27 -35.03 -11.10
C ALA A 87 -1.13 -33.54 -10.80
N LEU A 88 -2.23 -32.79 -10.98
CA LEU A 88 -2.33 -31.34 -10.67
C LEU A 88 -3.06 -31.14 -9.34
N TYR A 89 -2.35 -30.58 -8.38
CA TYR A 89 -2.86 -30.29 -7.05
C TYR A 89 -3.24 -28.81 -6.92
N GLY A 90 -4.40 -28.53 -6.32
CA GLY A 90 -4.89 -27.17 -6.05
C GLY A 90 -4.91 -26.82 -4.56
N TYR A 91 -4.35 -25.65 -4.21
CA TYR A 91 -4.27 -25.14 -2.83
C TYR A 91 -4.77 -23.70 -2.76
N ASN A 92 -5.00 -23.24 -1.52
CA ASN A 92 -5.26 -21.81 -1.25
C ASN A 92 -4.31 -21.28 -0.18
N THR A 93 -3.24 -20.62 -0.61
CA THR A 93 -2.24 -20.01 0.29
C THR A 93 -2.60 -18.59 0.72
N ASP A 94 -3.69 -18.00 0.21
CA ASP A 94 -4.16 -16.69 0.66
C ASP A 94 -4.59 -16.71 2.13
N ILE A 95 -5.13 -17.86 2.60
CA ILE A 95 -5.53 -18.02 4.00
C ILE A 95 -4.32 -17.97 4.94
N ASP A 96 -3.23 -18.66 4.58
CA ASP A 96 -1.98 -18.63 5.35
C ASP A 96 -1.43 -17.21 5.42
N GLY A 97 -1.43 -16.50 4.27
CA GLY A 97 -0.99 -15.12 4.18
C GLY A 97 -1.83 -14.17 5.03
N PHE A 98 -3.15 -14.31 5.00
CA PHE A 98 -4.06 -13.48 5.79
C PHE A 98 -3.89 -13.70 7.30
N LEU A 99 -3.84 -14.94 7.74
CA LEU A 99 -3.62 -15.26 9.15
C LEU A 99 -2.25 -14.80 9.64
N TYR A 100 -1.21 -14.92 8.81
CA TYR A 100 0.11 -14.39 9.12
C TYR A 100 0.07 -12.86 9.31
N MET A 101 -0.56 -12.13 8.38
CA MET A 101 -0.74 -10.68 8.46
C MET A 101 -1.40 -10.25 9.79
N LEU A 102 -2.45 -10.93 10.21
CA LEU A 102 -3.13 -10.63 11.47
C LEU A 102 -2.24 -10.90 12.69
N ARG A 103 -1.56 -12.06 12.71
CA ARG A 103 -0.63 -12.41 13.81
C ARG A 103 0.47 -11.37 13.98
N GLN A 104 1.08 -10.90 12.88
CA GLN A 104 2.11 -9.86 12.92
C GLN A 104 1.61 -8.53 13.50
N ALA A 105 0.34 -8.20 13.27
CA ALA A 105 -0.29 -7.01 13.81
C ALA A 105 -0.89 -7.19 15.22
N GLY A 106 -0.82 -8.38 15.81
CA GLY A 106 -1.43 -8.70 17.10
C GLY A 106 -2.97 -8.67 17.05
N ILE A 107 -3.57 -8.88 15.87
CA ILE A 107 -5.02 -8.91 15.67
C ILE A 107 -5.53 -10.34 15.81
N SER A 108 -6.49 -10.56 16.71
CA SER A 108 -7.17 -11.84 16.89
C SER A 108 -8.63 -11.73 16.44
N LEU A 109 -9.13 -12.75 15.77
CA LEU A 109 -10.55 -12.85 15.37
C LEU A 109 -11.38 -13.68 16.37
N ARG A 110 -10.73 -14.42 17.26
CA ARG A 110 -11.39 -15.35 18.19
C ARG A 110 -12.37 -14.64 19.10
N GLY A 111 -13.62 -15.11 19.10
CA GLY A 111 -14.69 -14.60 19.94
C GLY A 111 -15.22 -13.22 19.54
N LYS A 112 -14.72 -12.63 18.45
CA LYS A 112 -15.08 -11.29 17.99
C LYS A 112 -16.14 -11.29 16.90
N LYS A 113 -16.87 -10.17 16.79
CA LYS A 113 -17.71 -9.85 15.64
C LYS A 113 -16.84 -9.22 14.56
N VAL A 114 -16.80 -9.86 13.39
CA VAL A 114 -15.93 -9.50 12.26
C VAL A 114 -16.78 -9.03 11.09
N LEU A 115 -16.55 -7.78 10.65
CA LEU A 115 -17.10 -7.23 9.42
C LEU A 115 -16.13 -7.45 8.27
N ILE A 116 -16.61 -8.04 7.18
CA ILE A 116 -15.85 -8.25 5.95
C ILE A 116 -16.48 -7.40 4.86
N LEU A 117 -15.77 -6.38 4.40
CA LEU A 117 -16.23 -5.52 3.32
C LEU A 117 -15.89 -6.15 1.96
N GLY A 118 -16.92 -6.38 1.14
CA GLY A 118 -16.81 -7.02 -0.17
C GLY A 118 -17.24 -8.48 -0.18
N SER A 119 -17.65 -8.99 -1.35
CA SER A 119 -18.15 -10.36 -1.58
C SER A 119 -17.33 -11.17 -2.59
N GLY A 120 -16.10 -10.70 -2.92
CA GLY A 120 -15.21 -11.32 -3.90
C GLY A 120 -14.42 -12.53 -3.40
N GLY A 121 -13.38 -12.91 -4.14
CA GLY A 121 -12.50 -14.05 -3.82
C GLY A 121 -11.79 -13.87 -2.47
N ALA A 122 -11.21 -12.68 -2.20
CA ALA A 122 -10.56 -12.39 -0.94
C ALA A 122 -11.53 -12.46 0.26
N SER A 123 -12.78 -12.00 0.09
CA SER A 123 -13.81 -12.09 1.12
C SER A 123 -14.10 -13.55 1.53
N ARG A 124 -14.14 -14.47 0.58
CA ARG A 124 -14.33 -15.91 0.89
C ARG A 124 -13.17 -16.47 1.71
N THR A 125 -11.94 -16.13 1.34
CA THR A 125 -10.74 -16.51 2.11
C THR A 125 -10.79 -15.95 3.53
N VAL A 126 -11.09 -14.66 3.69
CA VAL A 126 -11.18 -14.02 5.00
C VAL A 126 -12.31 -14.61 5.85
N ARG A 127 -13.46 -14.91 5.23
CA ARG A 127 -14.59 -15.57 5.91
C ARG A 127 -14.19 -16.96 6.44
N ALA A 128 -13.50 -17.75 5.61
CA ALA A 128 -13.01 -19.07 6.02
C ALA A 128 -12.00 -18.96 7.16
N ALA A 129 -11.04 -18.04 7.05
CA ALA A 129 -10.06 -17.76 8.10
C ALA A 129 -10.73 -17.33 9.41
N ALA A 130 -11.74 -16.46 9.37
CA ALA A 130 -12.46 -16.02 10.54
C ALA A 130 -13.24 -17.16 11.21
N GLY A 131 -13.82 -18.06 10.41
CA GLY A 131 -14.46 -19.28 10.94
C GLY A 131 -13.47 -20.21 11.62
N GLN A 132 -12.31 -20.47 11.01
CA GLN A 132 -11.24 -21.30 11.59
C GLN A 132 -10.67 -20.72 12.89
N GLU A 133 -10.52 -19.40 12.97
CA GLU A 133 -10.05 -18.70 14.16
C GLU A 133 -11.11 -18.60 15.26
N GLY A 134 -12.35 -19.02 15.03
CA GLY A 134 -13.42 -19.03 16.01
C GLY A 134 -14.01 -17.64 16.27
N ALA A 135 -14.22 -16.84 15.22
CA ALA A 135 -14.99 -15.61 15.31
C ALA A 135 -16.41 -15.89 15.83
N ARG A 136 -16.91 -15.01 16.71
CA ARG A 136 -18.27 -15.14 17.29
C ARG A 136 -19.37 -14.91 16.26
N GLU A 137 -19.14 -13.94 15.38
CA GLU A 137 -20.06 -13.54 14.33
C GLU A 137 -19.24 -13.05 13.11
N ILE A 138 -19.68 -13.43 11.92
CA ILE A 138 -19.03 -13.03 10.66
C ILE A 138 -20.10 -12.41 9.77
N VAL A 139 -19.97 -11.13 9.50
CA VAL A 139 -20.88 -10.37 8.64
C VAL A 139 -20.16 -9.95 7.36
N VAL A 140 -20.75 -10.29 6.21
CA VAL A 140 -20.22 -9.88 4.89
C VAL A 140 -21.07 -8.74 4.35
N VAL A 141 -20.46 -7.57 4.26
CA VAL A 141 -21.10 -6.34 3.78
C VAL A 141 -20.76 -6.13 2.32
N SER A 142 -21.77 -5.96 1.48
CA SER A 142 -21.59 -5.70 0.05
C SER A 142 -22.76 -4.93 -0.54
N ARG A 143 -22.57 -4.34 -1.72
CA ARG A 143 -23.60 -3.57 -2.44
C ARG A 143 -24.84 -4.38 -2.83
N SER A 144 -24.74 -5.71 -2.86
CA SER A 144 -25.82 -6.63 -3.27
C SER A 144 -26.06 -7.73 -2.23
N GLY A 145 -25.49 -7.61 -1.03
CA GLY A 145 -25.67 -8.57 0.06
C GLY A 145 -26.88 -8.27 0.92
N ALA A 146 -27.11 -9.13 1.92
CA ALA A 146 -28.15 -8.92 2.95
C ALA A 146 -27.79 -7.78 3.90
N ASP A 147 -26.51 -7.48 4.07
CA ASP A 147 -25.99 -6.37 4.84
C ASP A 147 -25.33 -5.36 3.88
N SER A 148 -25.87 -4.14 3.86
CA SER A 148 -25.39 -3.03 3.02
C SER A 148 -24.45 -2.11 3.82
N TYR A 149 -23.76 -1.21 3.12
CA TYR A 149 -22.92 -0.20 3.78
C TYR A 149 -23.74 0.82 4.58
N GLU A 150 -25.01 1.03 4.21
CA GLU A 150 -25.93 1.97 4.85
C GLU A 150 -26.42 1.43 6.20
N ASP A 151 -26.53 0.10 6.33
CA ASP A 151 -27.01 -0.57 7.54
C ASP A 151 -25.92 -0.63 8.65
N LEU A 152 -24.66 -0.37 8.32
CA LEU A 152 -23.53 -0.57 9.24
C LEU A 152 -23.69 0.12 10.59
N PRO A 153 -24.05 1.44 10.67
CA PRO A 153 -24.12 2.12 11.95
C PRO A 153 -25.24 1.62 12.85
N GLU A 154 -26.35 1.16 12.27
CA GLU A 154 -27.53 0.74 13.04
C GLU A 154 -27.42 -0.72 13.47
N ARG A 155 -26.90 -1.59 12.60
CA ARG A 155 -26.92 -3.05 12.82
C ARG A 155 -25.61 -3.63 13.33
N HIS A 156 -24.49 -2.93 13.11
CA HIS A 156 -23.15 -3.47 13.33
C HIS A 156 -22.20 -2.52 14.07
N ALA A 157 -22.73 -1.53 14.80
CA ALA A 157 -21.92 -0.59 15.60
C ALA A 157 -21.07 -1.30 16.67
N ASP A 158 -21.46 -2.53 17.08
CA ASP A 158 -20.77 -3.40 18.04
C ASP A 158 -19.67 -4.27 17.43
N ALA A 159 -19.39 -4.13 16.14
CA ALA A 159 -18.32 -4.87 15.49
C ALA A 159 -16.95 -4.50 16.05
N GLU A 160 -16.10 -5.49 16.25
CA GLU A 160 -14.78 -5.33 16.90
C GLU A 160 -13.64 -5.35 15.88
N VAL A 161 -13.81 -6.07 14.77
CA VAL A 161 -12.82 -6.19 13.70
C VAL A 161 -13.46 -5.85 12.36
N LEU A 162 -12.79 -5.01 11.57
CA LEU A 162 -13.18 -4.74 10.19
C LEU A 162 -12.07 -5.18 9.24
N VAL A 163 -12.46 -5.92 8.18
CA VAL A 163 -11.52 -6.36 7.13
C VAL A 163 -11.99 -5.86 5.78
N ASN A 164 -11.22 -4.96 5.16
CA ASN A 164 -11.46 -4.55 3.78
C ASN A 164 -10.92 -5.59 2.80
N THR A 165 -11.81 -6.16 1.98
CA THR A 165 -11.48 -7.07 0.88
C THR A 165 -11.93 -6.51 -0.48
N THR A 166 -12.32 -5.23 -0.51
CA THR A 166 -12.71 -4.51 -1.73
C THR A 166 -11.48 -3.84 -2.38
N PRO A 167 -11.56 -3.43 -3.65
CA PRO A 167 -10.52 -2.62 -4.28
C PRO A 167 -10.62 -1.12 -3.95
N VAL A 168 -11.51 -0.70 -3.03
CA VAL A 168 -11.69 0.71 -2.65
C VAL A 168 -10.48 1.19 -1.85
N GLY A 169 -9.82 2.23 -2.33
CA GLY A 169 -8.56 2.74 -1.77
C GLY A 169 -7.29 2.14 -2.39
N MET A 170 -7.44 1.23 -3.36
CA MET A 170 -6.34 0.67 -4.15
C MET A 170 -6.02 1.58 -5.35
N TRP A 171 -4.76 1.60 -5.76
CA TRP A 171 -4.35 2.27 -7.00
C TRP A 171 -5.27 1.89 -8.19
N PRO A 172 -5.72 2.83 -9.04
CA PRO A 172 -5.35 4.25 -9.07
C PRO A 172 -6.20 5.19 -8.18
N ARG A 173 -7.28 4.71 -7.53
CA ARG A 173 -8.22 5.52 -6.72
C ARG A 173 -7.83 5.50 -5.24
N LEU A 174 -6.68 6.11 -4.94
CA LEU A 174 -6.03 6.06 -3.64
C LEU A 174 -6.77 6.85 -2.54
N GLU A 175 -7.56 7.85 -2.91
CA GLU A 175 -8.30 8.75 -2.00
C GLU A 175 -9.62 8.16 -1.50
N GLU A 176 -10.06 7.04 -2.07
CA GLU A 176 -11.32 6.41 -1.69
C GLU A 176 -11.18 5.61 -0.38
N ARG A 177 -12.25 5.60 0.39
CA ARG A 177 -12.39 4.81 1.60
C ARG A 177 -13.74 4.08 1.58
N PRO A 178 -13.78 2.76 1.91
CA PRO A 178 -15.02 1.99 1.81
C PRO A 178 -16.07 2.38 2.86
N VAL A 179 -15.64 2.85 4.04
CA VAL A 179 -16.51 3.24 5.16
C VAL A 179 -15.80 4.25 6.06
N ASP A 180 -16.55 5.12 6.72
CA ASP A 180 -16.03 5.96 7.80
C ASP A 180 -16.01 5.14 9.11
N LEU A 181 -14.82 4.88 9.67
CA LEU A 181 -14.65 4.07 10.87
C LEU A 181 -15.29 4.70 12.12
N ARG A 182 -15.53 6.02 12.13
CA ARG A 182 -16.24 6.71 13.23
C ARG A 182 -17.68 6.25 13.39
N LEU A 183 -18.26 5.65 12.36
CA LEU A 183 -19.60 5.06 12.39
C LEU A 183 -19.67 3.73 13.15
N LEU A 184 -18.51 3.15 13.51
CA LEU A 184 -18.37 1.84 14.13
C LEU A 184 -17.58 1.94 15.45
N PRO A 185 -18.15 2.50 16.50
CA PRO A 185 -17.44 2.82 17.75
C PRO A 185 -16.94 1.59 18.53
N GLY A 186 -17.43 0.37 18.20
CA GLY A 186 -16.96 -0.89 18.78
C GLY A 186 -15.64 -1.39 18.22
N LEU A 187 -15.12 -0.81 17.12
CA LEU A 187 -13.90 -1.28 16.47
C LEU A 187 -12.66 -1.14 17.36
N THR A 188 -11.90 -2.21 17.41
CA THR A 188 -10.55 -2.27 18.02
C THR A 188 -9.46 -2.53 16.99
N ASP A 189 -9.82 -3.16 15.86
CA ASP A 189 -8.88 -3.67 14.87
C ASP A 189 -9.39 -3.45 13.44
N VAL A 190 -8.49 -3.07 12.55
CA VAL A 190 -8.78 -2.90 11.11
C VAL A 190 -7.71 -3.61 10.29
N ALA A 191 -8.13 -4.45 9.36
CA ALA A 191 -7.25 -5.07 8.38
C ALA A 191 -7.64 -4.67 6.96
N ASP A 192 -6.66 -4.44 6.10
CA ASP A 192 -6.88 -4.15 4.69
C ASP A 192 -5.99 -5.06 3.84
N VAL A 193 -6.59 -5.86 2.95
CA VAL A 193 -5.83 -6.76 2.08
C VAL A 193 -5.10 -6.01 0.95
N ILE A 194 -5.35 -4.72 0.80
CA ILE A 194 -4.64 -3.86 -0.14
C ILE A 194 -3.19 -3.68 0.34
N TYR A 195 -2.24 -3.82 -0.59
CA TYR A 195 -0.81 -3.60 -0.34
C TYR A 195 -0.25 -2.38 -1.09
N ASN A 196 -0.97 -1.85 -2.06
CA ASN A 196 -0.62 -0.63 -2.79
C ASN A 196 -1.85 0.29 -2.90
N PRO A 197 -1.84 1.42 -2.16
CA PRO A 197 -0.74 2.03 -1.40
C PRO A 197 -0.39 1.25 -0.13
N GLY A 198 0.77 1.57 0.47
CA GLY A 198 1.21 0.96 1.73
C GLY A 198 0.33 1.33 2.94
N ARG A 199 -0.33 2.49 2.89
CA ARG A 199 -1.35 2.96 3.85
C ARG A 199 -2.57 3.47 3.08
N THR A 200 -3.66 2.72 3.08
CA THR A 200 -4.94 3.18 2.49
C THR A 200 -5.58 4.28 3.37
N GLU A 201 -6.52 5.03 2.82
CA GLU A 201 -7.31 6.01 3.63
C GLU A 201 -8.01 5.34 4.81
N LEU A 202 -8.41 4.08 4.67
CA LEU A 202 -8.96 3.28 5.75
C LEU A 202 -7.95 3.06 6.88
N LEU A 203 -6.71 2.68 6.53
CA LEU A 203 -5.65 2.45 7.51
C LEU A 203 -5.12 3.76 8.12
N LEU A 204 -5.11 4.88 7.38
CA LEU A 204 -4.78 6.19 7.93
C LEU A 204 -5.84 6.63 8.95
N GLN A 205 -7.12 6.44 8.68
CA GLN A 205 -8.17 6.73 9.65
C GLN A 205 -8.09 5.82 10.88
N ALA A 206 -7.78 4.53 10.69
CA ALA A 206 -7.56 3.61 11.82
C ALA A 206 -6.40 4.08 12.71
N GLU A 207 -5.32 4.62 12.11
CA GLU A 207 -4.20 5.23 12.83
C GLU A 207 -4.62 6.44 13.65
N GLU A 208 -5.39 7.35 13.05
CA GLU A 208 -5.92 8.54 13.73
C GLU A 208 -6.83 8.22 14.91
N LEU A 209 -7.58 7.11 14.81
CA LEU A 209 -8.47 6.61 15.87
C LEU A 209 -7.75 5.72 16.90
N GLY A 210 -6.44 5.48 16.76
CA GLY A 210 -5.66 4.64 17.67
C GLY A 210 -6.00 3.15 17.59
N LEU A 211 -6.62 2.68 16.49
CA LEU A 211 -6.97 1.28 16.29
C LEU A 211 -5.74 0.47 15.85
N ARG A 212 -5.69 -0.82 16.24
CA ARG A 212 -4.70 -1.74 15.66
C ARG A 212 -5.01 -1.93 14.19
N ARG A 213 -3.96 -2.01 13.37
CA ARG A 213 -4.12 -2.06 11.92
C ARG A 213 -3.15 -3.03 11.25
N ALA A 214 -3.60 -3.66 10.16
CA ALA A 214 -2.79 -4.52 9.31
C ALA A 214 -3.01 -4.16 7.83
N GLY A 215 -1.93 -4.03 7.05
CA GLY A 215 -1.96 -3.83 5.59
C GLY A 215 -1.47 -5.07 4.84
N GLY A 216 -1.92 -5.24 3.59
CA GLY A 216 -1.83 -6.48 2.82
C GLY A 216 -0.43 -6.93 2.37
N LEU A 217 0.64 -6.13 2.59
CA LEU A 217 1.96 -6.47 2.06
C LEU A 217 2.53 -7.77 2.65
N SER A 218 2.40 -7.98 3.97
CA SER A 218 2.85 -9.23 4.61
C SER A 218 2.02 -10.43 4.19
N MET A 219 0.72 -10.25 3.94
CA MET A 219 -0.15 -11.28 3.33
C MET A 219 0.36 -11.66 1.94
N LEU A 220 0.67 -10.67 1.10
CA LEU A 220 1.17 -10.88 -0.27
C LEU A 220 2.47 -11.70 -0.28
N VAL A 221 3.40 -11.38 0.61
CA VAL A 221 4.69 -12.08 0.67
C VAL A 221 4.52 -13.49 1.28
N HIS A 222 3.75 -13.62 2.36
CA HIS A 222 3.62 -14.91 3.04
C HIS A 222 2.87 -15.95 2.21
N GLN A 223 1.80 -15.55 1.46
CA GLN A 223 1.14 -16.49 0.55
C GLN A 223 2.08 -17.00 -0.55
N ALA A 224 3.00 -16.13 -1.04
CA ALA A 224 4.00 -16.53 -2.02
C ALA A 224 5.05 -17.47 -1.42
N LYS A 225 5.52 -17.19 -0.18
CA LYS A 225 6.40 -18.10 0.58
C LYS A 225 5.75 -19.48 0.72
N ARG A 226 4.46 -19.52 1.09
CA ARG A 226 3.72 -20.78 1.25
C ARG A 226 3.58 -21.51 -0.09
N ALA A 227 3.35 -20.79 -1.20
CA ALA A 227 3.33 -21.38 -2.54
C ALA A 227 4.70 -21.99 -2.91
N GLU A 228 5.81 -21.30 -2.62
CA GLU A 228 7.18 -21.81 -2.84
C GLU A 228 7.47 -23.09 -2.05
N GLU A 229 6.99 -23.16 -0.81
CA GLU A 229 7.10 -24.38 0.00
C GLU A 229 6.39 -25.56 -0.67
N LEU A 230 5.21 -25.30 -1.25
CA LEU A 230 4.45 -26.30 -2.00
C LEU A 230 5.10 -26.65 -3.34
N PHE A 231 5.66 -25.67 -4.07
CA PHE A 231 6.31 -25.90 -5.37
C PHE A 231 7.52 -26.82 -5.28
N PHE A 232 8.33 -26.63 -4.23
CA PHE A 232 9.63 -27.28 -4.10
C PHE A 232 9.72 -28.29 -2.96
N ASP A 233 8.61 -28.55 -2.28
CA ASP A 233 8.54 -29.47 -1.12
C ASP A 233 9.62 -29.14 -0.08
N LYS A 234 9.71 -27.86 0.29
CA LYS A 234 10.73 -27.33 1.21
C LYS A 234 10.06 -26.49 2.30
N SER A 235 10.74 -26.32 3.43
CA SER A 235 10.35 -25.34 4.44
C SER A 235 11.17 -24.06 4.29
N ILE A 236 10.50 -22.90 4.40
CA ILE A 236 11.13 -21.58 4.36
C ILE A 236 10.82 -20.89 5.69
N PRO A 237 11.84 -20.42 6.43
CA PRO A 237 11.61 -19.72 7.71
C PRO A 237 10.71 -18.49 7.56
N ASP A 238 9.85 -18.24 8.55
CA ASP A 238 8.94 -17.07 8.53
C ASP A 238 9.68 -15.73 8.47
N GLY A 239 10.90 -15.66 9.03
CA GLY A 239 11.77 -14.49 8.92
C GLY A 239 12.08 -14.04 7.48
N GLU A 240 11.98 -14.93 6.50
CA GLU A 240 12.10 -14.55 5.09
C GLU A 240 10.91 -13.70 4.61
N THR A 241 9.70 -13.96 5.14
CA THR A 241 8.54 -13.11 4.89
C THR A 241 8.79 -11.69 5.34
N GLU A 242 9.27 -11.52 6.59
CA GLU A 242 9.55 -10.20 7.15
C GLU A 242 10.65 -9.48 6.38
N ARG A 243 11.75 -10.19 6.08
CA ARG A 243 12.88 -9.65 5.32
C ARG A 243 12.45 -9.13 3.94
N ILE A 244 11.67 -9.92 3.20
CA ILE A 244 11.20 -9.55 1.87
C ILE A 244 10.16 -8.43 1.96
N ALA A 245 9.20 -8.50 2.88
CA ALA A 245 8.19 -7.47 3.08
C ALA A 245 8.82 -6.13 3.49
N ALA A 246 9.83 -6.15 4.38
CA ALA A 246 10.56 -4.95 4.77
C ALA A 246 11.32 -4.34 3.59
N LYS A 247 11.98 -5.17 2.76
CA LYS A 247 12.65 -4.69 1.54
C LYS A 247 11.65 -4.05 0.58
N LEU A 248 10.55 -4.72 0.27
CA LEU A 248 9.52 -4.21 -0.64
C LEU A 248 8.90 -2.92 -0.11
N ARG A 249 8.59 -2.85 1.19
CA ARG A 249 8.08 -1.63 1.82
C ARG A 249 9.04 -0.47 1.63
N ARG A 250 10.34 -0.69 1.87
CA ARG A 250 11.35 0.34 1.62
C ARG A 250 11.37 0.76 0.16
N ASP A 251 11.45 -0.20 -0.76
CA ASP A 251 11.56 0.07 -2.20
C ASP A 251 10.34 0.84 -2.74
N MET A 252 9.14 0.57 -2.21
CA MET A 252 7.89 1.21 -2.62
C MET A 252 7.66 2.58 -1.96
N THR A 253 8.16 2.80 -0.75
CA THR A 253 7.89 4.02 0.02
C THR A 253 8.54 5.24 -0.61
N ASN A 254 7.75 6.28 -0.89
CA ASN A 254 8.25 7.59 -1.27
C ASN A 254 8.88 8.30 -0.06
N LEU A 255 9.96 9.06 -0.26
CA LEU A 255 10.56 9.92 0.74
C LEU A 255 10.11 11.35 0.49
N VAL A 256 9.13 11.82 1.28
CA VAL A 256 8.49 13.12 1.05
C VAL A 256 9.06 14.16 2.00
N LEU A 257 9.59 15.24 1.45
CA LEU A 257 10.17 16.34 2.22
C LEU A 257 9.19 17.51 2.34
N VAL A 258 8.81 17.85 3.56
CA VAL A 258 7.97 19.02 3.90
C VAL A 258 8.74 19.99 4.81
N GLY A 259 8.26 21.22 4.94
CA GLY A 259 8.87 22.24 5.81
C GLY A 259 8.79 23.64 5.23
N MET A 260 9.23 24.60 6.00
CA MET A 260 9.21 26.03 5.67
C MET A 260 9.87 26.33 4.32
N PRO A 261 9.44 27.38 3.62
CA PRO A 261 10.18 27.91 2.47
C PRO A 261 11.63 28.20 2.89
N GLY A 262 12.60 27.70 2.11
CA GLY A 262 14.03 27.85 2.44
C GLY A 262 14.62 26.83 3.40
N SER A 263 13.84 25.87 3.92
CA SER A 263 14.38 24.82 4.81
C SER A 263 15.36 23.84 4.11
N GLY A 264 15.51 23.92 2.78
CA GLY A 264 16.48 23.13 2.02
C GLY A 264 15.90 21.86 1.38
N LYS A 265 14.58 21.73 1.23
CA LYS A 265 13.92 20.53 0.69
C LYS A 265 14.50 20.07 -0.66
N THR A 266 14.62 20.97 -1.63
CA THR A 266 15.17 20.65 -2.96
C THR A 266 16.63 20.19 -2.86
N THR A 267 17.45 20.88 -2.06
CA THR A 267 18.89 20.55 -1.92
C THR A 267 19.09 19.20 -1.20
N VAL A 268 18.39 19.01 -0.07
CA VAL A 268 18.42 17.72 0.67
C VAL A 268 17.81 16.60 -0.19
N GLY A 269 16.74 16.90 -0.93
CA GLY A 269 16.11 15.92 -1.80
C GLY A 269 17.02 15.43 -2.93
N ARG A 270 17.77 16.32 -3.57
CA ARG A 270 18.76 15.94 -4.61
C ARG A 270 19.91 15.10 -4.02
N GLU A 271 20.38 15.46 -2.82
CA GLU A 271 21.41 14.68 -2.16
C GLU A 271 20.90 13.31 -1.70
N LEU A 272 19.68 13.25 -1.19
CA LEU A 272 19.02 11.98 -0.82
C LEU A 272 18.77 11.08 -2.04
N SER A 273 18.42 11.68 -3.19
CA SER A 273 18.31 10.95 -4.47
C SER A 273 19.67 10.35 -4.88
N ARG A 274 20.75 11.13 -4.81
CA ARG A 274 22.12 10.67 -5.10
C ARG A 274 22.54 9.53 -4.18
N LEU A 275 22.25 9.64 -2.88
CA LEU A 275 22.59 8.63 -1.87
C LEU A 275 21.80 7.33 -2.04
N SER A 276 20.51 7.43 -2.34
CA SER A 276 19.57 6.29 -2.39
C SER A 276 19.42 5.65 -3.77
N GLY A 277 19.87 6.33 -4.84
CA GLY A 277 19.62 5.93 -6.23
C GLY A 277 18.16 6.13 -6.70
N ARG A 278 17.33 6.82 -5.93
CA ARG A 278 15.90 7.03 -6.22
C ARG A 278 15.69 8.24 -7.12
N PRO A 279 14.66 8.23 -8.00
CA PRO A 279 14.28 9.40 -8.77
C PRO A 279 13.93 10.58 -7.85
N PHE A 280 14.40 11.78 -8.20
CA PHE A 280 14.06 13.01 -7.51
C PHE A 280 12.95 13.75 -8.27
N VAL A 281 11.95 14.22 -7.53
CA VAL A 281 10.83 15.02 -8.04
C VAL A 281 10.70 16.29 -7.20
N ASP A 282 10.82 17.44 -7.84
CA ASP A 282 10.47 18.73 -7.25
C ASP A 282 9.04 19.09 -7.66
N LEU A 283 8.14 19.22 -6.70
CA LEU A 283 6.72 19.44 -6.95
C LEU A 283 6.49 20.80 -7.67
N ASP A 284 7.26 21.82 -7.32
CA ASP A 284 7.12 23.15 -7.95
C ASP A 284 7.55 23.08 -9.43
N GLU A 285 8.58 22.29 -9.77
CA GLU A 285 8.99 22.05 -11.15
C GLU A 285 7.91 21.28 -11.93
N GLU A 286 7.29 20.26 -11.35
CA GLU A 286 6.20 19.50 -11.99
C GLU A 286 4.93 20.34 -12.18
N ILE A 287 4.61 21.26 -11.25
CA ILE A 287 3.51 22.22 -11.41
C ILE A 287 3.76 23.16 -12.59
N VAL A 288 4.98 23.70 -12.71
CA VAL A 288 5.37 24.56 -13.83
C VAL A 288 5.27 23.81 -15.15
N LYS A 289 5.76 22.58 -15.19
CA LYS A 289 5.69 21.71 -16.38
C LYS A 289 4.23 21.42 -16.78
N ARG A 290 3.37 21.12 -15.83
CA ARG A 290 1.94 20.84 -16.06
C ARG A 290 1.18 22.07 -16.54
N ALA A 291 1.46 23.25 -15.94
CA ALA A 291 0.82 24.53 -16.27
C ALA A 291 1.35 25.17 -17.56
N GLY A 292 2.57 24.82 -18.00
CA GLY A 292 3.26 25.45 -19.11
C GLY A 292 3.70 26.90 -18.83
N ARG A 293 3.72 27.33 -17.54
CA ARG A 293 4.05 28.70 -17.11
C ARG A 293 4.54 28.75 -15.66
N PRO A 294 5.31 29.79 -15.27
CA PRO A 294 5.83 29.96 -13.92
C PRO A 294 4.72 30.12 -12.86
N ILE A 295 4.97 29.65 -11.65
CA ILE A 295 4.02 29.74 -10.51
C ILE A 295 3.54 31.19 -10.24
N PRO A 296 4.41 32.25 -10.25
CA PRO A 296 3.93 33.62 -10.07
C PRO A 296 2.90 34.06 -11.11
N GLU A 297 2.99 33.57 -12.34
CA GLU A 297 2.04 33.88 -13.40
C GLU A 297 0.69 33.18 -13.18
N ILE A 298 0.69 31.95 -12.62
CA ILE A 298 -0.53 31.23 -12.23
C ILE A 298 -1.27 32.03 -11.15
N PHE A 299 -0.55 32.50 -10.11
CA PHE A 299 -1.13 33.34 -9.06
C PHE A 299 -1.70 34.66 -9.61
N ALA A 300 -0.98 35.33 -10.50
CA ALA A 300 -1.40 36.62 -11.04
C ALA A 300 -2.62 36.51 -11.96
N ARG A 301 -2.75 35.43 -12.74
CA ARG A 301 -3.82 35.25 -13.74
C ARG A 301 -5.06 34.55 -13.18
N GLU A 302 -4.85 33.55 -12.31
CA GLU A 302 -5.92 32.62 -11.91
C GLU A 302 -6.18 32.61 -10.40
N GLY A 303 -5.29 33.26 -9.62
CA GLY A 303 -5.40 33.39 -8.17
C GLY A 303 -4.95 32.15 -7.40
N GLU A 304 -4.91 32.27 -6.07
CA GLU A 304 -4.42 31.21 -5.18
C GLU A 304 -5.26 29.94 -5.26
N GLY A 305 -6.59 30.05 -5.37
CA GLY A 305 -7.48 28.89 -5.41
C GLY A 305 -7.22 27.98 -6.60
N ALA A 306 -6.90 28.56 -7.78
CA ALA A 306 -6.55 27.75 -8.96
C ALA A 306 -5.19 27.08 -8.81
N PHE A 307 -4.20 27.80 -8.24
CA PHE A 307 -2.90 27.21 -7.90
C PHE A 307 -3.05 26.03 -6.95
N ARG A 308 -3.86 26.15 -5.89
CA ARG A 308 -4.05 25.07 -4.90
C ARG A 308 -4.71 23.82 -5.50
N ARG A 309 -5.66 23.99 -6.42
CA ARG A 309 -6.22 22.84 -7.16
C ARG A 309 -5.17 22.15 -8.01
N LEU A 310 -4.37 22.93 -8.76
CA LEU A 310 -3.29 22.36 -9.58
C LEU A 310 -2.20 21.70 -8.73
N GLU A 311 -1.82 22.33 -7.60
CA GLU A 311 -0.87 21.75 -6.63
C GLU A 311 -1.37 20.39 -6.13
N HIS A 312 -2.66 20.27 -5.79
CA HIS A 312 -3.28 19.03 -5.35
C HIS A 312 -3.27 17.95 -6.45
N GLU A 313 -3.67 18.31 -7.67
CA GLU A 313 -3.68 17.37 -8.82
C GLU A 313 -2.28 16.81 -9.09
N VAL A 314 -1.27 17.70 -9.16
CA VAL A 314 0.11 17.31 -9.43
C VAL A 314 0.68 16.49 -8.30
N LEU A 315 0.48 16.90 -7.04
CA LEU A 315 0.95 16.16 -5.86
C LEU A 315 0.36 14.76 -5.81
N THR A 316 -0.95 14.62 -6.03
CA THR A 316 -1.63 13.31 -6.04
C THR A 316 -1.06 12.40 -7.13
N ALA A 317 -0.85 12.95 -8.34
CA ALA A 317 -0.25 12.19 -9.44
C ALA A 317 1.20 11.76 -9.15
N VAL A 318 2.02 12.63 -8.57
CA VAL A 318 3.40 12.32 -8.17
C VAL A 318 3.40 11.28 -7.05
N CYS A 319 2.58 11.46 -6.02
CA CYS A 319 2.47 10.51 -4.90
C CYS A 319 1.93 9.14 -5.31
N ALA A 320 1.21 9.02 -6.42
CA ALA A 320 0.77 7.73 -6.96
C ALA A 320 1.92 6.86 -7.48
N GLY A 321 3.10 7.46 -7.74
CA GLY A 321 4.34 6.73 -7.99
C GLY A 321 4.90 6.10 -6.72
N SER A 322 5.97 5.31 -6.85
CA SER A 322 6.62 4.63 -5.73
C SER A 322 8.14 4.77 -5.78
N GLY A 323 8.77 4.72 -4.60
CA GLY A 323 10.23 4.70 -4.50
C GLY A 323 10.93 5.99 -4.90
N GLN A 324 10.25 7.13 -4.84
CA GLN A 324 10.77 8.44 -5.22
C GLN A 324 11.22 9.26 -4.01
N VAL A 325 12.03 10.29 -4.26
CA VAL A 325 12.31 11.40 -3.34
C VAL A 325 11.52 12.60 -3.85
N ILE A 326 10.59 13.11 -3.04
CA ILE A 326 9.67 14.17 -3.41
C ILE A 326 9.92 15.41 -2.53
N ALA A 327 10.32 16.54 -3.14
CA ALA A 327 10.37 17.82 -2.47
C ALA A 327 9.07 18.60 -2.73
N THR A 328 8.36 19.00 -1.66
CA THR A 328 7.07 19.70 -1.79
C THR A 328 7.23 21.24 -1.74
N GLY A 329 6.25 21.96 -2.28
CA GLY A 329 6.07 23.39 -2.02
C GLY A 329 5.77 23.64 -0.54
N GLY A 330 6.16 24.83 -0.01
CA GLY A 330 5.94 25.17 1.39
C GLY A 330 4.46 25.32 1.79
N GLY A 331 3.53 25.36 0.84
CA GLY A 331 2.08 25.42 1.06
C GLY A 331 1.36 24.10 0.92
N ALA A 332 2.01 23.06 0.46
CA ALA A 332 1.37 21.77 0.17
C ALA A 332 0.66 21.15 1.39
N VAL A 333 1.17 21.40 2.61
CA VAL A 333 0.57 20.89 3.86
C VAL A 333 -0.71 21.61 4.30
N LEU A 334 -1.10 22.70 3.63
CA LEU A 334 -2.32 23.46 3.98
C LEU A 334 -3.59 22.62 3.72
N SER A 335 -3.62 21.83 2.64
CA SER A 335 -4.70 20.89 2.35
C SER A 335 -4.56 19.60 3.16
N SER A 336 -5.65 19.14 3.77
CA SER A 336 -5.75 17.82 4.42
C SER A 336 -5.59 16.69 3.44
N GLU A 337 -6.15 16.84 2.25
CA GLU A 337 -6.07 15.89 1.15
C GLU A 337 -4.63 15.69 0.69
N ASN A 338 -3.85 16.79 0.63
CA ASN A 338 -2.42 16.71 0.30
C ASN A 338 -1.64 15.96 1.39
N ARG A 339 -1.94 16.23 2.67
CA ARG A 339 -1.30 15.52 3.78
C ARG A 339 -1.61 14.02 3.73
N SER A 340 -2.86 13.64 3.46
CA SER A 340 -3.26 12.25 3.23
C SER A 340 -2.53 11.64 2.03
N ALA A 341 -2.51 12.33 0.87
CA ALA A 341 -1.84 11.84 -0.33
C ALA A 341 -0.36 11.53 -0.09
N MET A 342 0.37 12.41 0.61
CA MET A 342 1.76 12.18 0.99
C MET A 342 1.94 10.97 1.91
N ARG A 343 1.07 10.81 2.91
CA ARG A 343 1.16 9.74 3.92
C ARG A 343 0.75 8.37 3.39
N ARG A 344 -0.14 8.29 2.40
CA ARG A 344 -0.59 7.00 1.81
C ARG A 344 0.55 6.19 1.21
N THR A 345 1.44 6.85 0.49
CA THR A 345 2.50 6.19 -0.29
C THR A 345 3.91 6.52 0.19
N GLY A 346 4.05 7.52 1.08
CA GLY A 346 5.32 8.05 1.51
C GLY A 346 5.55 7.99 3.01
N ARG A 347 6.82 8.09 3.39
CA ARG A 347 7.27 8.51 4.70
C ARG A 347 7.63 9.98 4.62
N VAL A 348 6.95 10.79 5.43
CA VAL A 348 7.01 12.25 5.35
C VAL A 348 8.00 12.78 6.38
N TYR A 349 8.98 13.54 5.92
CA TYR A 349 10.04 14.12 6.75
C TYR A 349 9.91 15.64 6.78
N ARG A 350 9.77 16.22 7.98
CA ARG A 350 9.80 17.66 8.16
C ARG A 350 11.23 18.14 8.32
N LEU A 351 11.70 18.98 7.40
CA LEU A 351 13.01 19.62 7.51
C LEU A 351 12.93 20.85 8.38
N LEU A 352 13.64 20.82 9.50
CA LEU A 352 13.76 21.92 10.47
C LEU A 352 15.04 22.70 10.20
N ARG A 353 14.95 24.02 10.22
CA ARG A 353 16.09 24.96 10.15
C ARG A 353 15.81 26.19 10.99
N ARG A 354 16.84 26.83 11.56
CA ARG A 354 16.69 28.08 12.30
C ARG A 354 16.12 29.18 11.37
N LEU A 355 15.09 29.91 11.84
CA LEU A 355 14.42 30.95 11.04
C LEU A 355 15.38 32.01 10.52
N GLY A 356 16.37 32.45 11.33
CA GLY A 356 17.40 33.40 10.92
C GLY A 356 18.40 32.88 9.86
N GLY A 357 18.36 31.58 9.50
CA GLY A 357 19.18 30.98 8.45
C GLY A 357 18.39 30.69 7.17
N LEU A 358 17.14 31.11 7.07
CA LEU A 358 16.32 30.88 5.88
C LEU A 358 16.60 31.96 4.83
N PRO A 359 16.96 31.62 3.57
CA PRO A 359 17.17 32.58 2.50
C PRO A 359 15.86 33.25 2.11
N THR A 360 15.87 34.57 2.02
CA THR A 360 14.72 35.42 1.66
C THR A 360 14.73 35.91 0.22
N GLU A 361 15.86 35.83 -0.48
CA GLU A 361 15.99 36.29 -1.88
C GLU A 361 15.17 35.42 -2.85
N GLY A 362 14.51 36.07 -3.81
CA GLY A 362 13.75 35.43 -4.89
C GLY A 362 12.38 34.86 -4.49
N ARG A 363 11.85 35.18 -3.28
CA ARG A 363 10.59 34.62 -2.76
C ARG A 363 9.64 35.73 -2.36
N PRO A 364 8.57 36.01 -3.14
CA PRO A 364 7.65 37.13 -2.91
C PRO A 364 6.97 37.16 -1.53
N LEU A 365 6.81 35.98 -0.89
CA LEU A 365 6.09 35.78 0.38
C LEU A 365 7.01 35.61 1.60
N SER A 366 8.32 35.88 1.50
CA SER A 366 9.28 35.51 2.57
C SER A 366 10.03 36.72 3.14
N ARG A 367 9.32 37.78 3.58
CA ARG A 367 9.93 38.80 4.42
C ARG A 367 10.13 38.24 5.84
N ALA A 368 11.18 38.73 6.58
CA ALA A 368 11.56 38.13 7.88
C ALA A 368 10.44 38.12 8.94
N GLY A 369 9.56 39.13 8.96
CA GLY A 369 8.38 39.16 9.82
C GLY A 369 7.32 38.12 9.44
N ASP A 370 7.16 37.89 8.16
CA ASP A 370 6.20 36.94 7.61
C ASP A 370 6.60 35.46 7.87
N LEU A 371 7.91 35.18 8.01
CA LEU A 371 8.41 33.80 8.26
C LEU A 371 8.05 33.32 9.67
N ALA A 372 8.11 34.18 10.70
CA ALA A 372 7.75 33.79 12.06
C ALA A 372 6.24 33.58 12.20
N GLU A 373 5.44 34.37 11.52
CA GLU A 373 3.98 34.22 11.45
C GLU A 373 3.61 32.95 10.66
N MET A 374 4.26 32.73 9.52
CA MET A 374 4.09 31.53 8.71
C MET A 374 4.44 30.27 9.48
N GLU A 375 5.55 30.25 10.26
CA GLU A 375 5.90 29.11 11.10
C GLU A 375 4.87 28.86 12.20
N ARG A 376 4.36 29.92 12.85
CA ARG A 376 3.27 29.79 13.83
C ARG A 376 2.01 29.18 13.22
N ALA A 377 1.65 29.59 12.00
CA ALA A 377 0.45 29.12 11.31
C ALA A 377 0.62 27.71 10.71
N ARG A 378 1.78 27.42 10.11
CA ARG A 378 2.00 26.18 9.36
C ARG A 378 2.79 25.11 10.12
N GLY A 379 3.52 25.46 11.16
CA GLY A 379 4.31 24.54 11.99
C GLY A 379 3.52 23.36 12.49
N PRO A 380 2.31 23.55 13.06
CA PRO A 380 1.44 22.44 13.47
C PRO A 380 1.01 21.54 12.30
N LEU A 381 0.79 22.12 11.10
CA LEU A 381 0.39 21.33 9.90
C LEU A 381 1.55 20.52 9.36
N TYR A 382 2.77 21.07 9.37
CA TYR A 382 3.97 20.28 9.03
C TYR A 382 4.16 19.12 10.01
N ALA A 383 4.01 19.37 11.32
CA ALA A 383 4.11 18.34 12.34
C ALA A 383 3.05 17.24 12.16
N ALA A 384 1.81 17.61 11.85
CA ALA A 384 0.71 16.67 11.62
C ALA A 384 0.88 15.84 10.33
N ALA A 385 1.61 16.37 9.35
CA ALA A 385 1.91 15.65 8.11
C ALA A 385 3.09 14.69 8.26
N ALA A 386 4.06 14.99 9.13
CA ALA A 386 5.35 14.34 9.20
C ALA A 386 5.33 13.05 10.04
N ASP A 387 6.04 12.04 9.57
CA ASP A 387 6.36 10.83 10.33
C ASP A 387 7.63 11.04 11.20
N ALA A 388 8.52 11.97 10.79
CA ALA A 388 9.74 12.31 11.53
C ALA A 388 10.24 13.74 11.25
N ASP A 389 10.92 14.33 12.23
CA ASP A 389 11.59 15.62 12.14
C ASP A 389 13.09 15.42 11.86
N ILE A 390 13.63 16.19 10.90
CA ILE A 390 15.04 16.15 10.52
C ILE A 390 15.63 17.57 10.63
N TRP A 391 16.68 17.71 11.42
CA TRP A 391 17.40 18.96 11.57
C TRP A 391 18.36 19.20 10.40
N ASN A 392 18.15 20.26 9.63
CA ASN A 392 19.00 20.65 8.51
C ASN A 392 19.86 21.89 8.87
N GLY A 393 20.68 21.76 9.90
CA GLY A 393 21.63 22.80 10.33
C GLY A 393 23.08 22.46 10.04
N GLY A 394 23.40 21.18 9.83
CA GLY A 394 24.75 20.68 9.54
C GLY A 394 25.05 20.50 8.05
N GLY A 395 24.05 20.71 7.18
CA GLY A 395 24.21 20.58 5.73
C GLY A 395 23.30 19.52 5.10
N PRO A 396 23.13 19.56 3.77
CA PRO A 396 22.21 18.67 3.07
C PRO A 396 22.63 17.21 3.11
N GLU A 397 23.91 16.90 3.11
CA GLU A 397 24.46 15.54 3.18
C GLU A 397 24.13 14.86 4.52
N GLU A 398 24.25 15.62 5.62
CA GLU A 398 23.93 15.11 6.95
C GLU A 398 22.43 14.82 7.08
N ALA A 399 21.59 15.76 6.66
CA ALA A 399 20.13 15.59 6.68
C ALA A 399 19.69 14.42 5.80
N ALA A 400 20.21 14.30 4.57
CA ALA A 400 19.95 13.17 3.68
C ALA A 400 20.40 11.84 4.29
N GLY A 401 21.57 11.80 4.94
CA GLY A 401 22.07 10.63 5.64
C GLY A 401 21.20 10.22 6.84
N GLN A 402 20.63 11.18 7.59
CA GLN A 402 19.68 10.91 8.68
C GLN A 402 18.39 10.28 8.13
N ILE A 403 17.80 10.86 7.08
CA ILE A 403 16.58 10.32 6.42
C ILE A 403 16.82 8.90 5.92
N TRP A 404 17.97 8.67 5.26
CA TRP A 404 18.27 7.35 4.70
C TRP A 404 18.44 6.29 5.78
N ARG A 405 19.13 6.60 6.88
CA ARG A 405 19.25 5.68 8.02
C ARG A 405 17.90 5.39 8.67
N ASP A 406 17.04 6.40 8.84
CA ASP A 406 15.71 6.23 9.41
C ASP A 406 14.80 5.32 8.55
N LEU A 407 14.96 5.34 7.22
CA LEU A 407 14.25 4.43 6.33
C LEU A 407 14.77 2.98 6.44
N LEU A 408 16.07 2.81 6.70
CA LEU A 408 16.69 1.48 6.79
C LEU A 408 16.38 0.77 8.13
N GLY A 409 16.04 1.51 9.19
CA GLY A 409 15.72 1.03 10.54
C GLY A 409 16.93 1.05 11.42
#